data_d964250d917ca15f7481ee7512a217e8
#
_entry.id   d964250d917ca15f7481ee7512a217e8
#
_cell.length_a   1.000
_cell.length_b   1.000
_cell.length_c   1.000
_cell.angle_alpha   90.00
_cell.angle_beta   90.00
_cell.angle_gamma   90.00
#
_symmetry.space_group_name_H-M   'P 1'
#
loop_
_entity.id
_entity.type
_entity.pdbx_description
1 polymer ?
#
loop_
_entity_poly.entity_id
_entity_poly.type
_entity_poly.pdbx_seq_one_letter_code
_entity_poly.pdbx_strand_id
1 'polypeptide(L)'
;MALLRHALRPAQLAALLLIATLTLLLSIASLAGLPGLPLKVIVLSWLFKYAYVLLDLSSEGVVEPPVLSAEMVNPVEQRPLMQLAICGAGFGLAWWIGGVPGYALGAAFLVLLPATAAVLGVTGSAIEALNPLTLARVMRGLGSAYLVLLAATIAFAAAIYGLEHLPVWGVVKTAAAQWLLLSLFSLVGGAIYERREALGHEPQVSPERAAEREERERARRREHMLDDAYVPARIHEPLRVVEPLRRWLDAAGGAQLEADVKAGAVGVGEIGKGFGISTRKRDGTRLQIDDPELDVVWQTAARLKIPIF
;
A
#
# COMPACT_ATOMS: atom_id res chain seq x y z
N MET A 1 9.72 -10.38 -13.22
CA MET A 1 9.27 -11.03 -11.95
C MET A 1 8.69 -10.04 -10.95
N ALA A 2 9.26 -8.84 -10.75
CA ALA A 2 8.71 -7.85 -9.79
C ALA A 2 7.29 -7.40 -10.16
N LEU A 3 7.02 -7.01 -11.41
CA LEU A 3 5.69 -6.58 -11.85
C LEU A 3 4.58 -7.62 -11.64
N LEU A 4 4.88 -8.93 -11.79
CA LEU A 4 3.89 -9.99 -11.57
C LEU A 4 3.38 -10.06 -10.13
N ARG A 5 4.21 -9.67 -9.14
CA ARG A 5 3.77 -9.61 -7.74
C ARG A 5 2.69 -8.54 -7.53
N HIS A 6 2.76 -7.44 -8.29
CA HIS A 6 1.74 -6.39 -8.24
C HIS A 6 0.40 -6.84 -8.82
N ALA A 7 0.40 -7.72 -9.84
CA ALA A 7 -0.83 -8.26 -10.41
C ALA A 7 -1.66 -9.10 -9.42
N LEU A 8 -1.00 -9.77 -8.46
CA LEU A 8 -1.66 -10.63 -7.49
C LEU A 8 -2.08 -9.90 -6.18
N ARG A 9 -1.77 -8.62 -6.03
CA ARG A 9 -2.18 -7.83 -4.85
C ARG A 9 -3.67 -7.85 -4.56
N PRO A 10 -4.58 -7.74 -5.55
CA PRO A 10 -6.03 -7.81 -5.27
C PRO A 10 -6.51 -9.19 -4.80
N ALA A 11 -5.66 -10.21 -4.74
CA ALA A 11 -6.00 -11.51 -4.14
C ALA A 11 -5.99 -11.51 -2.59
N GLN A 12 -5.65 -10.38 -1.96
CA GLN A 12 -5.68 -10.24 -0.50
C GLN A 12 -7.12 -10.14 0.02
N LEU A 13 -7.33 -10.61 1.25
CA LEU A 13 -8.66 -10.76 1.85
C LEU A 13 -9.49 -9.47 1.81
N ALA A 14 -8.88 -8.31 2.10
CA ALA A 14 -9.56 -7.03 2.10
C ALA A 14 -10.11 -6.66 0.69
N ALA A 15 -9.30 -6.86 -0.36
CA ALA A 15 -9.72 -6.63 -1.74
C ALA A 15 -10.80 -7.62 -2.19
N LEU A 16 -10.71 -8.88 -1.79
CA LEU A 16 -11.72 -9.89 -2.11
C LEU A 16 -13.06 -9.59 -1.44
N LEU A 17 -13.06 -9.16 -0.17
CA LEU A 17 -14.27 -8.73 0.53
C LEU A 17 -14.89 -7.49 -0.14
N LEU A 18 -14.07 -6.52 -0.54
CA LEU A 18 -14.54 -5.36 -1.28
C LEU A 18 -15.18 -5.78 -2.61
N ILE A 19 -14.51 -6.61 -3.41
CA ILE A 19 -15.02 -7.12 -4.69
C ILE A 19 -16.36 -7.84 -4.47
N ALA A 20 -16.46 -8.70 -3.47
CA ALA A 20 -17.71 -9.40 -3.16
C ALA A 20 -18.85 -8.43 -2.83
N THR A 21 -18.57 -7.41 -1.99
CA THR A 21 -19.57 -6.39 -1.61
C THR A 21 -19.99 -5.56 -2.82
N LEU A 22 -19.02 -5.06 -3.61
CA LEU A 22 -19.33 -4.24 -4.80
C LEU A 22 -20.06 -5.06 -5.87
N THR A 23 -19.72 -6.33 -6.03
CA THR A 23 -20.42 -7.24 -6.96
C THR A 23 -21.88 -7.43 -6.55
N LEU A 24 -22.15 -7.61 -5.26
CA LEU A 24 -23.52 -7.70 -4.74
C LEU A 24 -24.30 -6.42 -5.00
N LEU A 25 -23.72 -5.26 -4.70
CA LEU A 25 -24.37 -3.97 -4.94
C LEU A 25 -24.63 -3.71 -6.44
N LEU A 26 -23.68 -4.05 -7.32
CA LEU A 26 -23.87 -3.96 -8.78
C LEU A 26 -24.97 -4.90 -9.26
N SER A 27 -25.09 -6.09 -8.70
CA SER A 27 -26.16 -7.04 -9.03
C SER A 27 -27.53 -6.48 -8.63
N ILE A 28 -27.65 -5.93 -7.44
CA ILE A 28 -28.89 -5.27 -6.97
C ILE A 28 -29.23 -4.07 -7.88
N ALA A 29 -28.24 -3.21 -8.18
CA ALA A 29 -28.45 -2.07 -9.07
C ALA A 29 -28.86 -2.50 -10.48
N SER A 30 -28.40 -3.67 -10.96
CA SER A 30 -28.79 -4.19 -12.29
C SER A 30 -30.21 -4.72 -12.30
N LEU A 31 -30.71 -5.28 -11.21
CA LEU A 31 -32.11 -5.71 -11.06
C LEU A 31 -33.09 -4.52 -11.05
N ALA A 32 -32.64 -3.37 -10.51
CA ALA A 32 -33.47 -2.16 -10.48
C ALA A 32 -33.63 -1.44 -11.84
N GLY A 33 -32.89 -1.86 -12.87
CA GLY A 33 -32.96 -1.24 -14.20
C GLY A 33 -32.47 0.23 -14.24
N LEU A 34 -33.25 1.14 -14.86
CA LEU A 34 -32.92 2.57 -14.95
C LEU A 34 -32.76 3.26 -13.57
N PRO A 35 -33.67 3.05 -12.59
CA PRO A 35 -33.46 3.57 -11.23
C PRO A 35 -32.17 3.12 -10.55
N GLY A 36 -31.57 2.00 -10.98
CA GLY A 36 -30.31 1.50 -10.46
C GLY A 36 -29.07 2.21 -11.01
N LEU A 37 -29.19 3.07 -12.04
CA LEU A 37 -28.04 3.77 -12.64
C LEU A 37 -27.24 4.63 -11.63
N PRO A 38 -27.85 5.45 -10.76
CA PRO A 38 -27.10 6.22 -9.77
C PRO A 38 -26.29 5.31 -8.84
N LEU A 39 -26.88 4.20 -8.40
CA LEU A 39 -26.17 3.23 -7.55
C LEU A 39 -24.99 2.58 -8.30
N LYS A 40 -25.13 2.25 -9.58
CA LYS A 40 -24.01 1.74 -10.39
C LYS A 40 -22.86 2.74 -10.46
N VAL A 41 -23.15 4.03 -10.67
CA VAL A 41 -22.13 5.08 -10.71
C VAL A 41 -21.40 5.19 -9.37
N ILE A 42 -22.13 5.16 -8.25
CA ILE A 42 -21.54 5.20 -6.91
C ILE A 42 -20.63 3.99 -6.67
N VAL A 43 -21.11 2.79 -6.97
CA VAL A 43 -20.36 1.54 -6.77
C VAL A 43 -19.10 1.50 -7.64
N LEU A 44 -19.20 1.90 -8.91
CA LEU A 44 -18.05 1.99 -9.81
C LEU A 44 -17.07 3.08 -9.35
N SER A 45 -17.55 4.20 -8.83
CA SER A 45 -16.68 5.22 -8.24
C SER A 45 -15.88 4.68 -7.05
N TRP A 46 -16.50 3.88 -6.17
CA TRP A 46 -15.80 3.22 -5.08
C TRP A 46 -14.77 2.20 -5.56
N LEU A 47 -15.10 1.44 -6.62
CA LEU A 47 -14.15 0.51 -7.24
C LEU A 47 -12.91 1.26 -7.77
N PHE A 48 -13.11 2.34 -8.52
CA PHE A 48 -12.00 3.17 -9.02
C PHE A 48 -11.24 3.86 -7.89
N LYS A 49 -11.91 4.26 -6.82
CA LYS A 49 -11.23 4.83 -5.64
C LYS A 49 -10.25 3.83 -5.04
N TYR A 50 -10.69 2.59 -4.83
CA TYR A 50 -9.80 1.54 -4.34
C TYR A 50 -8.68 1.21 -5.34
N ALA A 51 -9.00 1.25 -6.64
CA ALA A 51 -8.00 1.06 -7.70
C ALA A 51 -6.89 2.12 -7.64
N TYR A 52 -7.24 3.41 -7.39
CA TYR A 52 -6.25 4.47 -7.21
C TYR A 52 -5.45 4.33 -5.92
N VAL A 53 -6.05 3.89 -4.82
CA VAL A 53 -5.31 3.56 -3.61
C VAL A 53 -4.28 2.45 -3.86
N LEU A 54 -4.64 1.41 -4.62
CA LEU A 54 -3.70 0.37 -5.04
C LEU A 54 -2.60 0.90 -5.95
N LEU A 55 -2.94 1.81 -6.87
CA LEU A 55 -1.97 2.46 -7.76
C LEU A 55 -0.99 3.29 -6.93
N ASP A 56 -1.47 4.15 -6.04
CA ASP A 56 -0.65 5.02 -5.20
C ASP A 56 0.31 4.19 -4.32
N LEU A 57 -0.19 3.20 -3.60
CA LEU A 57 0.63 2.29 -2.80
C LEU A 57 1.65 1.52 -3.65
N SER A 58 1.26 1.11 -4.86
CA SER A 58 2.17 0.41 -5.77
C SER A 58 3.25 1.33 -6.32
N SER A 59 2.92 2.60 -6.62
CA SER A 59 3.85 3.61 -7.10
C SER A 59 4.85 4.07 -6.03
N GLU A 60 4.50 3.90 -4.77
CA GLU A 60 5.38 4.13 -3.62
C GLU A 60 6.23 2.89 -3.24
N GLY A 61 6.03 1.76 -3.91
CA GLY A 61 6.72 0.49 -3.60
C GLY A 61 6.21 -0.19 -2.33
N VAL A 62 5.06 0.24 -1.78
CA VAL A 62 4.45 -0.39 -0.60
C VAL A 62 3.89 -1.74 -0.96
N VAL A 63 4.28 -2.79 -0.24
CA VAL A 63 3.83 -4.18 -0.46
C VAL A 63 2.56 -4.50 0.35
N GLU A 64 2.31 -3.75 1.42
CA GLU A 64 1.20 -4.01 2.33
C GLU A 64 -0.16 -3.70 1.69
N PRO A 65 -1.21 -4.51 2.02
CA PRO A 65 -2.56 -4.25 1.54
C PRO A 65 -3.09 -2.94 2.12
N PRO A 66 -3.86 -2.16 1.35
CA PRO A 66 -4.56 -1.02 1.90
C PRO A 66 -5.56 -1.48 2.96
N VAL A 67 -5.53 -0.80 4.11
CA VAL A 67 -6.55 -1.00 5.14
C VAL A 67 -7.83 -0.30 4.67
N LEU A 68 -8.95 -1.01 4.72
CA LEU A 68 -10.26 -0.42 4.46
C LEU A 68 -10.58 0.58 5.59
N SER A 69 -10.28 1.86 5.37
CA SER A 69 -10.53 2.94 6.32
C SER A 69 -11.77 3.75 5.93
N ALA A 70 -12.34 4.49 6.89
CA ALA A 70 -13.45 5.41 6.64
C ALA A 70 -13.11 6.50 5.61
N GLU A 71 -11.84 6.79 5.38
CA GLU A 71 -11.35 7.71 4.35
C GLU A 71 -11.70 7.26 2.93
N MET A 72 -11.87 5.94 2.71
CA MET A 72 -12.34 5.42 1.43
C MET A 72 -13.77 5.87 1.08
N VAL A 73 -14.56 6.31 2.06
CA VAL A 73 -15.92 6.83 1.83
C VAL A 73 -15.91 8.35 1.59
N ASN A 74 -14.79 9.03 1.83
CA ASN A 74 -14.70 10.48 1.67
C ASN A 74 -14.88 10.91 0.20
N PRO A 75 -15.88 11.74 -0.14
CA PRO A 75 -16.20 12.14 -1.50
C PRO A 75 -15.25 13.18 -2.12
N VAL A 76 -14.26 13.66 -1.37
CA VAL A 76 -13.37 14.76 -1.81
C VAL A 76 -12.45 14.35 -2.97
N GLU A 77 -12.21 13.05 -3.16
CA GLU A 77 -11.33 12.58 -4.21
C GLU A 77 -12.06 12.50 -5.56
N GLN A 78 -11.68 13.36 -6.52
CA GLN A 78 -12.33 13.47 -7.83
C GLN A 78 -11.77 12.48 -8.88
N ARG A 79 -10.55 11.93 -8.69
CA ARG A 79 -9.89 11.01 -9.65
C ARG A 79 -10.78 9.82 -10.07
N PRO A 80 -11.50 9.14 -9.16
CA PRO A 80 -12.38 8.03 -9.53
C PRO A 80 -13.50 8.42 -10.48
N LEU A 81 -14.16 9.55 -10.23
CA LEU A 81 -15.23 10.05 -11.10
C LEU A 81 -14.69 10.51 -12.46
N MET A 82 -13.52 11.16 -12.49
CA MET A 82 -12.86 11.56 -13.73
C MET A 82 -12.50 10.32 -14.57
N GLN A 83 -11.93 9.28 -13.96
CA GLN A 83 -11.62 8.04 -14.65
C GLN A 83 -12.88 7.35 -15.21
N LEU A 84 -13.94 7.31 -14.40
CA LEU A 84 -15.23 6.76 -14.83
C LEU A 84 -15.80 7.54 -16.02
N ALA A 85 -15.72 8.88 -15.98
CA ALA A 85 -16.16 9.74 -17.07
C ALA A 85 -15.32 9.54 -18.33
N ILE A 86 -13.98 9.45 -18.21
CA ILE A 86 -13.07 9.19 -19.33
C ILE A 86 -13.38 7.82 -19.96
N CYS A 87 -13.52 6.77 -19.14
CA CYS A 87 -13.86 5.43 -19.63
C CYS A 87 -15.27 5.40 -20.26
N GLY A 88 -16.25 6.01 -19.60
CA GLY A 88 -17.62 6.09 -20.10
C GLY A 88 -17.72 6.85 -21.44
N ALA A 89 -17.03 7.97 -21.56
CA ALA A 89 -16.97 8.75 -22.80
C ALA A 89 -16.23 7.98 -23.91
N GLY A 90 -15.05 7.42 -23.62
CA GLY A 90 -14.23 6.73 -24.62
C GLY A 90 -14.92 5.48 -25.19
N PHE A 91 -15.33 4.56 -24.31
CA PHE A 91 -16.02 3.34 -24.75
C PHE A 91 -17.46 3.61 -25.19
N GLY A 92 -18.17 4.56 -24.58
CA GLY A 92 -19.51 4.98 -24.99
C GLY A 92 -19.53 5.56 -26.41
N LEU A 93 -18.55 6.42 -26.74
CA LEU A 93 -18.40 6.98 -28.08
C LEU A 93 -18.04 5.88 -29.10
N ALA A 94 -17.13 4.97 -28.75
CA ALA A 94 -16.78 3.84 -29.59
C ALA A 94 -18.00 2.95 -29.89
N TRP A 95 -18.81 2.68 -28.88
CA TRP A 95 -20.05 1.91 -29.03
C TRP A 95 -21.09 2.66 -29.86
N TRP A 96 -21.25 3.97 -29.67
CA TRP A 96 -22.20 4.81 -30.41
C TRP A 96 -21.86 4.90 -31.90
N ILE A 97 -20.58 5.05 -32.26
CA ILE A 97 -20.10 5.08 -33.63
C ILE A 97 -20.34 3.71 -34.30
N GLY A 98 -20.07 2.63 -33.56
CA GLY A 98 -20.28 1.26 -34.07
C GLY A 98 -19.39 0.88 -35.25
N GLY A 99 -19.58 -0.33 -35.76
CA GLY A 99 -18.83 -0.83 -36.91
C GLY A 99 -17.29 -0.77 -36.79
N VAL A 100 -16.61 -0.81 -37.93
CA VAL A 100 -15.12 -0.80 -37.94
C VAL A 100 -14.52 0.46 -37.29
N PRO A 101 -15.04 1.70 -37.54
CA PRO A 101 -14.49 2.89 -36.87
C PRO A 101 -14.65 2.85 -35.36
N GLY A 102 -15.79 2.36 -34.85
CA GLY A 102 -16.03 2.21 -33.43
C GLY A 102 -15.06 1.22 -32.78
N TYR A 103 -14.84 0.08 -33.41
CA TYR A 103 -13.83 -0.90 -32.92
C TYR A 103 -12.41 -0.32 -32.94
N ALA A 104 -12.05 0.43 -33.98
CA ALA A 104 -10.73 1.09 -34.06
C ALA A 104 -10.56 2.12 -32.94
N LEU A 105 -11.60 2.93 -32.66
CA LEU A 105 -11.58 3.91 -31.56
C LEU A 105 -11.48 3.22 -30.20
N GLY A 106 -12.27 2.16 -29.97
CA GLY A 106 -12.22 1.37 -28.74
C GLY A 106 -10.84 0.73 -28.51
N ALA A 107 -10.24 0.18 -29.57
CA ALA A 107 -8.90 -0.38 -29.51
C ALA A 107 -7.83 0.70 -29.22
N ALA A 108 -7.91 1.88 -29.85
CA ALA A 108 -7.03 2.99 -29.56
C ALA A 108 -7.18 3.46 -28.12
N PHE A 109 -8.41 3.54 -27.62
CA PHE A 109 -8.69 3.91 -26.23
C PHE A 109 -8.13 2.85 -25.24
N LEU A 110 -8.29 1.57 -25.56
CA LEU A 110 -7.74 0.47 -24.75
C LEU A 110 -6.20 0.55 -24.64
N VAL A 111 -5.54 0.92 -25.76
CA VAL A 111 -4.07 1.17 -25.75
C VAL A 111 -3.71 2.34 -24.84
N LEU A 112 -4.50 3.40 -24.81
CA LEU A 112 -4.21 4.59 -24.01
C LEU A 112 -4.63 4.46 -22.54
N LEU A 113 -5.46 3.49 -22.19
CA LEU A 113 -6.05 3.32 -20.85
C LEU A 113 -4.98 3.26 -19.71
N PRO A 114 -3.88 2.48 -19.82
CA PRO A 114 -2.86 2.48 -18.77
C PRO A 114 -2.17 3.83 -18.61
N ALA A 115 -1.95 4.57 -19.72
CA ALA A 115 -1.35 5.88 -19.68
C ALA A 115 -2.30 6.92 -19.07
N THR A 116 -3.60 6.89 -19.39
CA THR A 116 -4.59 7.79 -18.76
C THR A 116 -4.69 7.56 -17.27
N ALA A 117 -4.71 6.30 -16.83
CA ALA A 117 -4.71 5.95 -15.41
C ALA A 117 -3.43 6.42 -14.70
N ALA A 118 -2.26 6.27 -15.34
CA ALA A 118 -0.99 6.73 -14.79
C ALA A 118 -0.93 8.26 -14.67
N VAL A 119 -1.33 8.99 -15.72
CA VAL A 119 -1.35 10.47 -15.71
C VAL A 119 -2.33 10.97 -14.65
N LEU A 120 -3.56 10.45 -14.62
CA LEU A 120 -4.56 10.88 -13.66
C LEU A 120 -4.16 10.52 -12.21
N GLY A 121 -3.47 9.39 -12.02
CA GLY A 121 -2.91 9.00 -10.71
C GLY A 121 -1.87 9.99 -10.21
N VAL A 122 -0.94 10.42 -11.08
CA VAL A 122 0.17 11.30 -10.71
C VAL A 122 -0.26 12.77 -10.62
N THR A 123 -1.06 13.26 -11.59
CA THR A 123 -1.37 14.69 -11.72
C THR A 123 -2.71 15.09 -11.08
N GLY A 124 -3.63 14.13 -10.90
CA GLY A 124 -5.00 14.40 -10.47
C GLY A 124 -5.84 15.20 -11.48
N SER A 125 -5.33 15.46 -12.70
CA SER A 125 -5.94 16.32 -13.70
C SER A 125 -6.49 15.54 -14.90
N ALA A 126 -7.80 15.61 -15.11
CA ALA A 126 -8.45 15.00 -16.28
C ALA A 126 -7.99 15.65 -17.61
N ILE A 127 -7.66 16.94 -17.59
CA ILE A 127 -7.20 17.66 -18.79
C ILE A 127 -5.83 17.10 -19.23
N GLU A 128 -4.95 16.85 -18.29
CA GLU A 128 -3.65 16.24 -18.57
C GLU A 128 -3.77 14.78 -19.00
N ALA A 129 -4.69 14.03 -18.38
CA ALA A 129 -4.97 12.64 -18.72
C ALA A 129 -5.57 12.48 -20.13
N LEU A 130 -6.16 13.53 -20.71
CA LEU A 130 -6.67 13.56 -22.09
C LEU A 130 -5.70 14.24 -23.07
N ASN A 131 -4.62 14.86 -22.59
CA ASN A 131 -3.66 15.53 -23.45
C ASN A 131 -2.71 14.51 -24.12
N PRO A 132 -2.74 14.40 -25.47
CA PRO A 132 -1.93 13.42 -26.20
C PRO A 132 -0.43 13.60 -26.00
N LEU A 133 0.04 14.83 -25.76
CA LEU A 133 1.45 15.10 -25.51
C LEU A 133 1.89 14.57 -24.14
N THR A 134 1.06 14.74 -23.12
CA THR A 134 1.31 14.20 -21.78
C THR A 134 1.28 12.68 -21.80
N LEU A 135 0.27 12.08 -22.45
CA LEU A 135 0.19 10.63 -22.62
C LEU A 135 1.43 10.08 -23.34
N ALA A 136 1.83 10.68 -24.46
CA ALA A 136 3.03 10.26 -25.20
C ALA A 136 4.30 10.39 -24.36
N ARG A 137 4.42 11.41 -23.51
CA ARG A 137 5.56 11.59 -22.60
C ARG A 137 5.61 10.48 -21.57
N VAL A 138 4.48 10.16 -20.93
CA VAL A 138 4.39 9.09 -19.94
C VAL A 138 4.66 7.72 -20.58
N MET A 139 4.09 7.44 -21.75
CA MET A 139 4.36 6.21 -22.49
C MET A 139 5.85 6.03 -22.81
N ARG A 140 6.53 7.12 -23.23
CA ARG A 140 7.99 7.12 -23.49
C ARG A 140 8.79 6.95 -22.19
N GLY A 141 8.40 7.62 -21.11
CA GLY A 141 9.04 7.51 -19.80
C GLY A 141 8.96 6.09 -19.22
N LEU A 142 7.80 5.44 -19.36
CA LEU A 142 7.62 4.04 -18.98
C LEU A 142 8.40 3.06 -19.88
N GLY A 143 8.64 3.41 -21.15
CA GLY A 143 9.45 2.61 -22.08
C GLY A 143 8.96 1.16 -22.19
N SER A 144 9.86 0.19 -21.94
CA SER A 144 9.53 -1.24 -22.02
C SER A 144 8.47 -1.69 -21.00
N ALA A 145 8.36 -1.03 -19.85
CA ALA A 145 7.32 -1.34 -18.85
C ALA A 145 5.93 -1.05 -19.42
N TYR A 146 5.79 -0.05 -20.30
CA TYR A 146 4.52 0.22 -20.98
C TYR A 146 4.05 -0.93 -21.87
N LEU A 147 4.96 -1.62 -22.56
CA LEU A 147 4.63 -2.79 -23.38
C LEU A 147 4.07 -3.93 -22.52
N VAL A 148 4.60 -4.11 -21.31
CA VAL A 148 4.08 -5.09 -20.35
C VAL A 148 2.67 -4.71 -19.89
N LEU A 149 2.45 -3.42 -19.58
CA LEU A 149 1.13 -2.90 -19.21
C LEU A 149 0.14 -3.07 -20.36
N LEU A 150 0.54 -2.79 -21.58
CA LEU A 150 -0.30 -2.95 -22.76
C LEU A 150 -0.66 -4.43 -22.98
N ALA A 151 0.33 -5.32 -22.89
CA ALA A 151 0.10 -6.76 -22.99
C ALA A 151 -0.86 -7.25 -21.89
N ALA A 152 -0.70 -6.79 -20.65
CA ALA A 152 -1.62 -7.11 -19.56
C ALA A 152 -3.03 -6.57 -19.83
N THR A 153 -3.15 -5.33 -20.32
CA THR A 153 -4.44 -4.71 -20.65
C THR A 153 -5.18 -5.51 -21.74
N ILE A 154 -4.46 -5.89 -22.79
CA ILE A 154 -5.02 -6.73 -23.87
C ILE A 154 -5.42 -8.10 -23.34
N ALA A 155 -4.57 -8.74 -22.53
CA ALA A 155 -4.86 -10.03 -21.94
C ALA A 155 -6.09 -9.97 -21.02
N PHE A 156 -6.24 -8.91 -20.23
CA PHE A 156 -7.39 -8.72 -19.36
C PHE A 156 -8.67 -8.43 -20.15
N ALA A 157 -8.58 -7.62 -21.20
CA ALA A 157 -9.72 -7.38 -22.10
C ALA A 157 -10.15 -8.69 -22.80
N ALA A 158 -9.20 -9.50 -23.27
CA ALA A 158 -9.47 -10.81 -23.87
C ALA A 158 -10.08 -11.78 -22.85
N ALA A 159 -9.59 -11.76 -21.59
CA ALA A 159 -10.13 -12.59 -20.52
C ALA A 159 -11.59 -12.20 -20.20
N ILE A 160 -11.89 -10.90 -20.10
CA ILE A 160 -13.27 -10.41 -19.88
C ILE A 160 -14.16 -10.81 -21.05
N TYR A 161 -13.70 -10.63 -22.29
CA TYR A 161 -14.45 -11.02 -23.48
C TYR A 161 -14.71 -12.54 -23.50
N GLY A 162 -13.70 -13.35 -23.19
CA GLY A 162 -13.85 -14.80 -23.08
C GLY A 162 -14.84 -15.22 -21.99
N LEU A 163 -14.79 -14.58 -20.81
CA LEU A 163 -15.73 -14.81 -19.72
C LEU A 163 -17.18 -14.52 -20.10
N GLU A 164 -17.43 -13.50 -20.95
CA GLU A 164 -18.79 -13.19 -21.41
C GLU A 164 -19.40 -14.35 -22.22
N HIS A 165 -18.58 -15.13 -22.94
CA HIS A 165 -19.02 -16.26 -23.77
C HIS A 165 -19.11 -17.59 -23.00
N LEU A 166 -18.62 -17.64 -21.76
CA LEU A 166 -18.73 -18.83 -20.92
C LEU A 166 -20.10 -18.89 -20.20
N PRO A 167 -20.67 -20.10 -20.03
CA PRO A 167 -21.91 -20.31 -19.28
C PRO A 167 -21.68 -20.23 -17.77
N VAL A 168 -21.13 -19.09 -17.32
CA VAL A 168 -20.82 -18.81 -15.90
C VAL A 168 -21.79 -17.75 -15.39
N TRP A 169 -22.11 -17.81 -14.11
CA TRP A 169 -23.00 -16.85 -13.47
C TRP A 169 -22.48 -15.40 -13.61
N GLY A 170 -23.37 -14.47 -13.92
CA GLY A 170 -23.02 -13.05 -14.12
C GLY A 170 -22.26 -12.43 -12.94
N VAL A 171 -22.58 -12.88 -11.71
CA VAL A 171 -21.87 -12.46 -10.49
C VAL A 171 -20.37 -12.79 -10.56
N VAL A 172 -20.02 -13.97 -11.05
CA VAL A 172 -18.60 -14.39 -11.19
C VAL A 172 -17.91 -13.56 -12.27
N LYS A 173 -18.58 -13.29 -13.39
CA LYS A 173 -18.06 -12.42 -14.48
C LYS A 173 -17.75 -11.02 -13.94
N THR A 174 -18.71 -10.44 -13.20
CA THR A 174 -18.56 -9.10 -12.60
C THR A 174 -17.41 -9.07 -11.58
N ALA A 175 -17.31 -10.06 -10.71
CA ALA A 175 -16.24 -10.16 -9.73
C ALA A 175 -14.85 -10.30 -10.40
N ALA A 176 -14.75 -11.14 -11.43
CA ALA A 176 -13.53 -11.33 -12.20
C ALA A 176 -13.13 -10.04 -12.94
N ALA A 177 -14.06 -9.32 -13.54
CA ALA A 177 -13.78 -8.03 -14.20
C ALA A 177 -13.27 -6.98 -13.21
N GLN A 178 -13.87 -6.89 -12.01
CA GLN A 178 -13.39 -6.01 -10.94
C GLN A 178 -11.97 -6.39 -10.49
N TRP A 179 -11.70 -7.67 -10.29
CA TRP A 179 -10.38 -8.16 -9.89
C TRP A 179 -9.31 -7.82 -10.95
N LEU A 180 -9.61 -8.04 -12.24
CA LEU A 180 -8.71 -7.71 -13.34
C LEU A 180 -8.45 -6.20 -13.43
N LEU A 181 -9.47 -5.37 -13.22
CA LEU A 181 -9.32 -3.91 -13.18
C LEU A 181 -8.39 -3.48 -12.03
N LEU A 182 -8.60 -3.99 -10.82
CA LEU A 182 -7.74 -3.69 -9.66
C LEU A 182 -6.30 -4.15 -9.91
N SER A 183 -6.11 -5.32 -10.52
CA SER A 183 -4.80 -5.85 -10.92
C SER A 183 -4.09 -4.92 -11.91
N LEU A 184 -4.82 -4.37 -12.88
CA LEU A 184 -4.28 -3.43 -13.86
C LEU A 184 -3.77 -2.15 -13.18
N PHE A 185 -4.55 -1.55 -12.27
CA PHE A 185 -4.13 -0.35 -11.55
C PHE A 185 -2.92 -0.60 -10.66
N SER A 186 -2.85 -1.74 -9.99
CA SER A 186 -1.68 -2.15 -9.22
C SER A 186 -0.43 -2.34 -10.09
N LEU A 187 -0.60 -2.91 -11.31
CA LEU A 187 0.49 -3.02 -12.30
C LEU A 187 0.96 -1.66 -12.79
N VAL A 188 0.04 -0.72 -13.08
CA VAL A 188 0.37 0.65 -13.48
C VAL A 188 1.19 1.34 -12.40
N GLY A 189 0.78 1.26 -11.13
CA GLY A 189 1.54 1.79 -10.00
C GLY A 189 2.93 1.16 -9.89
N GLY A 190 3.04 -0.16 -10.03
CA GLY A 190 4.33 -0.86 -10.04
C GLY A 190 5.25 -0.43 -11.18
N ALA A 191 4.72 -0.18 -12.37
CA ALA A 191 5.49 0.33 -13.51
C ALA A 191 5.98 1.78 -13.29
N ILE A 192 5.15 2.63 -12.66
CA ILE A 192 5.55 3.98 -12.23
C ILE A 192 6.71 3.88 -11.23
N TYR A 193 6.62 2.99 -10.25
CA TYR A 193 7.69 2.78 -9.26
C TYR A 193 9.01 2.33 -9.92
N GLU A 194 8.97 1.36 -10.84
CA GLU A 194 10.16 0.88 -11.54
C GLU A 194 10.82 1.97 -12.41
N ARG A 195 10.04 2.91 -12.93
CA ARG A 195 10.50 3.99 -13.86
C ARG A 195 10.41 5.38 -13.25
N ARG A 196 10.34 5.50 -11.93
CA ARG A 196 10.16 6.77 -11.20
C ARG A 196 11.18 7.84 -11.59
N GLU A 197 12.45 7.47 -11.77
CA GLU A 197 13.51 8.39 -12.17
C GLU A 197 13.28 8.96 -13.58
N ALA A 198 12.86 8.13 -14.54
CA ALA A 198 12.56 8.54 -15.90
C ALA A 198 11.30 9.40 -16.01
N LEU A 199 10.36 9.23 -15.07
CA LEU A 199 9.11 10.00 -14.98
C LEU A 199 9.26 11.28 -14.15
N GLY A 200 10.38 11.47 -13.45
CA GLY A 200 10.56 12.55 -12.48
C GLY A 200 9.57 12.46 -11.30
N HIS A 201 9.11 11.24 -11.00
CA HIS A 201 8.16 10.99 -9.91
C HIS A 201 8.92 10.73 -8.62
N GLU A 202 8.90 11.70 -7.72
CA GLU A 202 9.35 11.51 -6.35
C GLU A 202 8.19 10.89 -5.55
N PRO A 203 8.37 9.72 -4.93
CA PRO A 203 7.35 9.12 -4.08
C PRO A 203 6.97 10.11 -2.97
N GLN A 204 5.77 10.61 -3.02
CA GLN A 204 5.24 11.45 -1.95
C GLN A 204 4.82 10.53 -0.78
N VAL A 205 5.80 10.10 -0.02
CA VAL A 205 5.50 9.49 1.27
C VAL A 205 4.94 10.60 2.15
N SER A 206 3.64 10.61 2.39
CA SER A 206 3.07 11.56 3.34
C SER A 206 3.82 11.40 4.67
N PRO A 207 4.19 12.51 5.37
CA PRO A 207 4.93 12.43 6.62
C PRO A 207 4.26 11.51 7.65
N GLU A 208 2.94 11.40 7.63
CA GLU A 208 2.16 10.48 8.46
C GLU A 208 2.42 9.00 8.11
N ARG A 209 2.41 8.65 6.81
CA ARG A 209 2.72 7.28 6.36
C ARG A 209 4.19 6.92 6.54
N ALA A 210 5.10 7.90 6.43
CA ALA A 210 6.51 7.69 6.75
C ALA A 210 6.68 7.38 8.24
N ALA A 211 6.02 8.12 9.12
CA ALA A 211 6.02 7.88 10.56
C ALA A 211 5.41 6.52 10.92
N GLU A 212 4.27 6.16 10.33
CA GLU A 212 3.65 4.83 10.54
C GLU A 212 4.54 3.67 10.06
N ARG A 213 5.24 3.83 8.93
CA ARG A 213 6.19 2.81 8.45
C ARG A 213 7.35 2.64 9.41
N GLU A 214 7.92 3.75 9.86
CA GLU A 214 9.01 3.74 10.81
C GLU A 214 8.59 3.11 12.15
N GLU A 215 7.38 3.40 12.61
CA GLU A 215 6.79 2.77 13.80
C GLU A 215 6.58 1.26 13.62
N ARG A 216 6.03 0.82 12.48
CA ARG A 216 5.86 -0.61 12.17
C ARG A 216 7.18 -1.33 12.02
N GLU A 217 8.18 -0.72 11.40
CA GLU A 217 9.53 -1.30 11.32
C GLU A 217 10.19 -1.39 12.69
N ARG A 218 10.00 -0.38 13.54
CA ARG A 218 10.46 -0.41 14.94
C ARG A 218 9.75 -1.51 15.74
N ALA A 219 8.44 -1.66 15.55
CA ALA A 219 7.67 -2.72 16.18
C ALA A 219 8.14 -4.11 15.73
N ARG A 220 8.33 -4.34 14.42
CA ARG A 220 8.87 -5.60 13.87
C ARG A 220 10.28 -5.89 14.36
N ARG A 221 11.17 -4.89 14.41
CA ARG A 221 12.52 -5.07 14.97
C ARG A 221 12.45 -5.43 16.45
N ARG A 222 11.53 -4.84 17.20
CA ARG A 222 11.28 -5.17 18.60
C ARG A 222 10.77 -6.61 18.77
N GLU A 223 9.82 -7.02 17.92
CA GLU A 223 9.27 -8.37 17.92
C GLU A 223 10.33 -9.43 17.56
N HIS A 224 11.14 -9.21 16.53
CA HIS A 224 12.27 -10.09 16.17
C HIS A 224 13.28 -10.20 17.31
N MET A 225 13.57 -9.12 18.02
CA MET A 225 14.50 -9.18 19.16
C MET A 225 13.90 -9.92 20.36
N LEU A 226 12.58 -9.80 20.58
CA LEU A 226 11.88 -10.56 21.62
C LEU A 226 11.87 -12.05 21.28
N ASP A 227 11.66 -12.40 20.01
CA ASP A 227 11.73 -13.78 19.53
C ASP A 227 13.14 -14.37 19.66
N ASP A 228 14.17 -13.60 19.26
CA ASP A 228 15.58 -13.99 19.41
C ASP A 228 16.00 -14.16 20.86
N ALA A 229 15.39 -13.39 21.78
CA ALA A 229 15.61 -13.53 23.21
C ALA A 229 14.77 -14.66 23.85
N TYR A 230 13.56 -14.91 23.31
CA TYR A 230 12.62 -15.89 23.86
C TYR A 230 13.11 -17.33 23.65
N VAL A 231 13.69 -17.65 22.48
CA VAL A 231 14.17 -19.00 22.16
C VAL A 231 15.28 -19.47 23.14
N PRO A 232 16.36 -18.67 23.39
CA PRO A 232 17.37 -19.02 24.38
C PRO A 232 16.83 -19.09 25.83
N ALA A 233 15.90 -18.20 26.19
CA ALA A 233 15.29 -18.20 27.52
C ALA A 233 14.52 -19.49 27.81
N ARG A 234 13.83 -20.03 26.80
CA ARG A 234 13.05 -21.28 26.91
C ARG A 234 13.91 -22.53 26.99
N ILE A 235 15.14 -22.48 26.44
CA ILE A 235 16.08 -23.62 26.43
C ILE A 235 16.96 -23.65 27.69
N HIS A 236 16.70 -22.81 28.71
CA HIS A 236 17.49 -22.69 29.94
C HIS A 236 18.93 -22.22 29.71
N GLU A 237 19.20 -21.43 28.67
CA GLU A 237 20.49 -20.76 28.46
C GLU A 237 20.35 -19.22 28.69
N PRO A 238 20.17 -18.77 29.94
CA PRO A 238 19.90 -17.36 30.24
C PRO A 238 21.06 -16.43 29.86
N LEU A 239 22.28 -16.95 29.74
CA LEU A 239 23.46 -16.19 29.35
C LEU A 239 23.46 -15.77 27.87
N ARG A 240 22.71 -16.47 26.98
CA ARG A 240 22.57 -16.11 25.56
C ARG A 240 21.52 -15.04 25.32
N VAL A 241 20.63 -14.81 26.27
CA VAL A 241 19.58 -13.75 26.18
C VAL A 241 20.20 -12.37 26.42
N VAL A 242 21.23 -12.28 27.24
CA VAL A 242 21.85 -11.01 27.67
C VAL A 242 22.54 -10.32 26.49
N GLU A 243 23.19 -11.06 25.60
CA GLU A 243 23.94 -10.49 24.48
C GLU A 243 23.10 -9.76 23.43
N PRO A 244 21.96 -10.31 22.93
CA PRO A 244 21.04 -9.56 22.06
C PRO A 244 20.41 -8.35 22.74
N LEU A 245 20.01 -8.46 24.01
CA LEU A 245 19.47 -7.35 24.79
C LEU A 245 20.51 -6.26 25.05
N ARG A 246 21.75 -6.63 25.31
CA ARG A 246 22.86 -5.70 25.49
C ARG A 246 23.20 -4.95 24.22
N ARG A 247 23.30 -5.62 23.06
CA ARG A 247 23.51 -4.96 21.77
C ARG A 247 22.41 -3.97 21.44
N TRP A 248 21.19 -4.28 21.84
CA TRP A 248 20.05 -3.38 21.66
C TRP A 248 20.13 -2.18 22.60
N LEU A 249 20.48 -2.38 23.86
CA LEU A 249 20.68 -1.30 24.83
C LEU A 249 21.85 -0.39 24.43
N ASP A 250 22.96 -0.97 23.97
CA ASP A 250 24.16 -0.22 23.53
C ASP A 250 23.89 0.58 22.26
N ALA A 251 23.11 0.01 21.31
CA ALA A 251 22.84 0.63 20.01
C ALA A 251 21.64 1.60 20.01
N ALA A 252 20.64 1.33 20.85
CA ALA A 252 19.35 2.04 20.79
C ALA A 252 19.00 2.75 22.12
N GLY A 253 19.58 2.39 23.24
CA GLY A 253 19.16 2.85 24.57
C GLY A 253 19.22 4.37 24.74
N GLY A 254 20.32 5.00 24.35
CA GLY A 254 20.48 6.45 24.45
C GLY A 254 19.61 7.20 23.42
N ALA A 255 19.59 6.74 22.19
CA ALA A 255 18.81 7.35 21.11
C ALA A 255 17.29 7.15 21.33
N GLN A 256 16.89 5.99 21.86
CA GLN A 256 15.50 5.72 22.19
C GLN A 256 15.03 6.61 23.35
N LEU A 257 15.84 6.76 24.41
CA LEU A 257 15.52 7.63 25.52
C LEU A 257 15.39 9.10 25.08
N GLU A 258 16.25 9.57 24.16
CA GLU A 258 16.12 10.91 23.58
C GLU A 258 14.82 11.07 22.77
N ALA A 259 14.45 10.06 21.99
CA ALA A 259 13.22 10.07 21.21
C ALA A 259 11.98 10.05 22.12
N ASP A 260 11.98 9.25 23.18
CA ASP A 260 10.88 9.15 24.14
C ASP A 260 10.69 10.46 24.92
N VAL A 261 11.78 11.14 25.28
CA VAL A 261 11.73 12.46 25.93
C VAL A 261 11.18 13.51 24.96
N LYS A 262 11.58 13.51 23.68
CA LYS A 262 11.00 14.39 22.65
C LYS A 262 9.52 14.10 22.43
N ALA A 263 9.08 12.86 22.62
CA ALA A 263 7.68 12.45 22.53
C ALA A 263 6.87 12.75 23.81
N GLY A 264 7.48 13.33 24.84
CA GLY A 264 6.80 13.75 26.07
C GLY A 264 7.04 12.84 27.27
N ALA A 265 7.98 11.90 27.24
CA ALA A 265 8.37 11.14 28.41
C ALA A 265 9.06 12.05 29.44
N VAL A 266 8.58 11.98 30.69
CA VAL A 266 9.03 12.88 31.78
C VAL A 266 10.04 12.22 32.72
N GLY A 267 10.39 10.95 32.50
CA GLY A 267 11.36 10.22 33.34
C GLY A 267 11.62 8.80 32.86
N VAL A 268 12.63 8.17 33.42
CA VAL A 268 12.87 6.73 33.27
C VAL A 268 12.07 6.02 34.35
N GLY A 269 11.12 5.19 33.92
CA GLY A 269 10.16 4.51 34.83
C GLY A 269 10.80 3.39 35.65
N GLU A 270 9.99 2.87 36.55
CA GLU A 270 10.25 1.91 37.62
C GLU A 270 11.35 0.88 37.28
N ILE A 271 12.52 1.05 37.90
CA ILE A 271 13.53 0.00 37.95
C ILE A 271 12.95 -1.09 38.85
N GLY A 272 12.33 -2.09 38.24
CA GLY A 272 11.56 -3.11 38.95
C GLY A 272 12.32 -3.74 40.10
N LYS A 273 11.59 -4.12 41.15
CA LYS A 273 12.14 -4.77 42.38
C LYS A 273 13.06 -5.97 42.13
N GLY A 274 13.05 -6.55 40.92
CA GLY A 274 13.96 -7.62 40.48
C GLY A 274 15.30 -7.15 39.93
N PHE A 275 15.46 -5.85 39.66
CA PHE A 275 16.71 -5.30 39.18
C PHE A 275 17.78 -5.39 40.30
N GLY A 276 18.91 -6.00 40.02
CA GLY A 276 19.93 -6.28 41.03
C GLY A 276 19.72 -7.59 41.84
N ILE A 277 18.52 -8.17 41.82
CA ILE A 277 18.24 -9.47 42.48
C ILE A 277 18.35 -10.61 41.48
N SER A 278 17.73 -10.47 40.30
CA SER A 278 17.64 -11.51 39.25
C SER A 278 18.51 -11.22 38.02
N THR A 279 18.86 -9.96 37.78
CA THR A 279 19.64 -9.58 36.61
C THR A 279 21.13 -9.79 36.87
N ARG A 280 21.78 -10.58 36.02
CA ARG A 280 23.21 -10.90 36.14
C ARG A 280 24.00 -10.43 34.93
N LYS A 281 25.24 -10.03 35.15
CA LYS A 281 26.23 -9.73 34.11
C LYS A 281 26.70 -11.01 33.40
N ARG A 282 27.47 -10.82 32.33
CA ARG A 282 28.05 -11.91 31.54
C ARG A 282 29.00 -12.81 32.34
N ASP A 283 29.63 -12.25 33.37
CA ASP A 283 30.51 -12.96 34.32
C ASP A 283 29.77 -13.68 35.46
N GLY A 284 28.42 -13.63 35.45
CA GLY A 284 27.55 -14.22 36.47
C GLY A 284 27.39 -13.36 37.72
N THR A 285 28.06 -12.20 37.82
CA THR A 285 27.87 -11.25 38.91
C THR A 285 26.53 -10.54 38.79
N ARG A 286 26.01 -10.01 39.90
CA ARG A 286 24.76 -9.26 39.89
C ARG A 286 24.97 -7.89 39.24
N LEU A 287 24.06 -7.52 38.34
CA LEU A 287 24.03 -6.17 37.78
C LEU A 287 23.42 -5.25 38.84
N GLN A 288 24.21 -4.34 39.38
CA GLN A 288 23.78 -3.36 40.37
C GLN A 288 23.37 -2.04 39.68
N ILE A 289 22.61 -1.20 40.37
CA ILE A 289 22.12 0.05 39.83
C ILE A 289 23.21 1.08 39.53
N ASP A 290 24.32 0.97 40.23
CA ASP A 290 25.55 1.77 40.10
C ASP A 290 26.59 1.13 39.17
N ASP A 291 26.18 0.13 38.40
CA ASP A 291 27.10 -0.58 37.53
C ASP A 291 27.53 0.28 36.33
N PRO A 292 28.84 0.31 36.02
CA PRO A 292 29.36 1.05 34.86
C PRO A 292 28.68 0.71 33.52
N GLU A 293 28.12 -0.47 33.38
CA GLU A 293 27.35 -0.85 32.19
C GLU A 293 26.08 -0.04 32.01
N LEU A 294 25.56 0.59 33.08
CA LEU A 294 24.37 1.46 33.05
C LEU A 294 24.72 2.94 32.92
N ASP A 295 25.99 3.30 32.90
CA ASP A 295 26.43 4.70 32.81
C ASP A 295 25.88 5.44 31.60
N VAL A 296 25.73 4.75 30.47
CA VAL A 296 25.14 5.34 29.24
C VAL A 296 23.70 5.81 29.49
N VAL A 297 22.91 5.04 30.23
CA VAL A 297 21.51 5.39 30.58
C VAL A 297 21.53 6.56 31.57
N TRP A 298 22.37 6.49 32.62
CA TRP A 298 22.48 7.53 33.63
C TRP A 298 22.97 8.86 33.07
N GLN A 299 24.01 8.83 32.24
CA GLN A 299 24.54 10.02 31.56
C GLN A 299 23.55 10.63 30.59
N THR A 300 22.80 9.81 29.85
CA THR A 300 21.77 10.31 28.94
C THR A 300 20.64 10.94 29.72
N ALA A 301 20.13 10.31 30.77
CA ALA A 301 19.07 10.86 31.62
C ALA A 301 19.53 12.17 32.30
N ALA A 302 20.77 12.24 32.81
CA ALA A 302 21.33 13.45 33.35
C ALA A 302 21.45 14.60 32.34
N ARG A 303 21.89 14.29 31.12
CA ARG A 303 21.96 15.26 30.01
C ARG A 303 20.58 15.78 29.62
N LEU A 304 19.58 14.93 29.61
CA LEU A 304 18.19 15.28 29.28
C LEU A 304 17.44 15.90 30.47
N LYS A 305 18.08 15.95 31.68
CA LYS A 305 17.50 16.46 32.92
C LYS A 305 16.17 15.80 33.30
N ILE A 306 16.07 14.49 33.06
CA ILE A 306 14.88 13.70 33.42
C ILE A 306 15.16 12.89 34.69
N PRO A 307 14.18 12.76 35.59
CA PRO A 307 14.33 11.95 36.79
C PRO A 307 14.31 10.45 36.44
N ILE A 308 14.97 9.67 37.32
CA ILE A 308 14.97 8.21 37.30
C ILE A 308 14.29 7.75 38.59
N PHE A 309 13.29 6.88 38.48
CA PHE A 309 12.44 6.39 39.56
C PHE A 309 12.71 4.92 39.86
#